data_19617cd87f551b4059da8a10d56afbf9
#
_entry.id   19617cd87f551b4059da8a10d56afbf9
#
_cell.length_a   1.000
_cell.length_b   1.000
_cell.length_c   1.000
_cell.angle_alpha   90.00
_cell.angle_beta   90.00
_cell.angle_gamma   90.00
#
_symmetry.space_group_name_H-M   'P 1'
#
loop_
_entity.id
_entity.type
_entity.pdbx_description
1 polymer ?
#
loop_
_entity_poly.entity_id
_entity_poly.type
_entity_poly.pdbx_seq_one_letter_code
_entity_poly.pdbx_strand_id
1 'polypeptide(L)'
;MGPALPRRPDMTDHRIWDPFLRLFHWSLAILFLANAIFTDPDETLHEWVGYAIAALIALRLVWGLIGPRSARFASFMPSSNSIRAQLTDMAAARKSAHLGHSPLGALMIFNLIATLIGISATGYMMTTNAFWGIKWVEEMHEVLVTWAEISVVAHIAAVFWESRRSGINLPRAMLTGVKRVPDTVRLDP
;
A
#
# COMPACT_ATOMS: atom_id res chain seq x y z
N MET A 1 36.06 30.96 -17.95
CA MET A 1 35.78 29.78 -17.09
C MET A 1 34.29 29.81 -16.79
N GLY A 2 33.49 28.99 -17.47
CA GLY A 2 32.05 28.93 -17.28
C GLY A 2 31.70 28.27 -15.93
N PRO A 3 30.55 28.59 -15.31
CA PRO A 3 30.14 27.95 -14.08
C PRO A 3 29.96 26.43 -14.32
N ALA A 4 30.61 25.62 -13.47
CA ALA A 4 30.46 24.17 -13.52
C ALA A 4 29.00 23.82 -13.29
N LEU A 5 28.39 23.04 -14.20
CA LEU A 5 27.03 22.55 -14.01
C LEU A 5 26.97 21.72 -12.72
N PRO A 6 25.91 21.88 -11.90
CA PRO A 6 25.76 21.10 -10.68
C PRO A 6 25.77 19.61 -11.05
N ARG A 7 26.70 18.85 -10.50
CA ARG A 7 26.72 17.38 -10.64
C ARG A 7 25.41 16.81 -10.13
N ARG A 8 24.78 15.95 -10.91
CA ARG A 8 23.65 15.15 -10.41
C ARG A 8 24.16 14.34 -9.23
N PRO A 9 23.40 14.27 -8.11
CA PRO A 9 23.80 13.42 -7.00
C PRO A 9 23.97 11.98 -7.49
N ASP A 10 25.02 11.32 -7.03
CA ASP A 10 25.22 9.91 -7.28
C ASP A 10 24.03 9.15 -6.65
N MET A 11 23.59 8.07 -7.30
CA MET A 11 22.39 7.32 -6.94
C MET A 11 22.77 5.88 -6.64
N THR A 12 22.44 5.40 -5.44
CA THR A 12 22.66 4.00 -5.07
C THR A 12 21.38 3.18 -5.29
N ASP A 13 21.51 2.06 -6.00
CA ASP A 13 20.41 1.16 -6.34
C ASP A 13 20.25 0.07 -5.26
N HIS A 14 19.06 0.01 -4.66
CA HIS A 14 18.68 -1.01 -3.66
C HIS A 14 17.53 -1.87 -4.18
N ARG A 15 17.75 -3.18 -4.33
CA ARG A 15 16.67 -4.12 -4.68
C ARG A 15 15.87 -4.47 -3.42
N ILE A 16 14.61 -4.00 -3.32
CA ILE A 16 13.81 -4.07 -2.09
C ILE A 16 12.55 -4.92 -2.29
N TRP A 17 11.82 -4.69 -3.39
CA TRP A 17 10.54 -5.34 -3.60
C TRP A 17 10.70 -6.63 -4.40
N ASP A 18 10.27 -7.75 -3.81
CA ASP A 18 10.24 -9.03 -4.50
C ASP A 18 9.13 -9.04 -5.60
N PRO A 19 9.27 -9.92 -6.62
CA PRO A 19 8.31 -9.97 -7.72
C PRO A 19 6.88 -10.27 -7.28
N PHE A 20 6.70 -11.10 -6.25
CA PHE A 20 5.37 -11.45 -5.74
C PHE A 20 4.66 -10.23 -5.16
N LEU A 21 5.33 -9.44 -4.29
CA LEU A 21 4.74 -8.21 -3.73
C LEU A 21 4.33 -7.21 -4.80
N ARG A 22 5.14 -7.09 -5.85
CA ARG A 22 4.86 -6.20 -6.97
C ARG A 22 3.64 -6.66 -7.77
N LEU A 23 3.60 -7.94 -8.11
CA LEU A 23 2.46 -8.53 -8.81
C LEU A 23 1.19 -8.41 -7.98
N PHE A 24 1.25 -8.80 -6.71
CA PHE A 24 0.15 -8.66 -5.76
C PHE A 24 -0.39 -7.23 -5.71
N HIS A 25 0.49 -6.25 -5.52
CA HIS A 25 0.11 -4.84 -5.38
C HIS A 25 -0.62 -4.33 -6.63
N TRP A 26 -0.06 -4.55 -7.80
CA TRP A 26 -0.66 -4.04 -9.03
C TRP A 26 -1.93 -4.80 -9.41
N SER A 27 -1.97 -6.12 -9.23
CA SER A 27 -3.21 -6.89 -9.44
C SER A 27 -4.32 -6.43 -8.51
N LEU A 28 -4.01 -6.24 -7.22
CA LEU A 28 -4.98 -5.74 -6.25
C LEU A 28 -5.46 -4.33 -6.60
N ALA A 29 -4.57 -3.42 -6.95
CA ALA A 29 -4.93 -2.05 -7.31
C ALA A 29 -5.83 -2.01 -8.57
N ILE A 30 -5.50 -2.80 -9.59
CA ILE A 30 -6.31 -2.88 -10.82
C ILE A 30 -7.69 -3.48 -10.53
N LEU A 31 -7.76 -4.61 -9.80
CA LEU A 31 -9.03 -5.28 -9.50
C LEU A 31 -9.90 -4.41 -8.59
N PHE A 32 -9.31 -3.77 -7.56
CA PHE A 32 -10.07 -2.88 -6.68
C PHE A 32 -10.66 -1.69 -7.45
N LEU A 33 -9.85 -1.00 -8.25
CA LEU A 33 -10.33 0.13 -9.06
C LEU A 33 -11.34 -0.30 -10.12
N ALA A 34 -11.12 -1.47 -10.75
CA ALA A 34 -12.06 -2.00 -11.72
C ALA A 34 -13.42 -2.30 -11.06
N ASN A 35 -13.40 -2.93 -9.88
CA ASN A 35 -14.62 -3.26 -9.15
C ASN A 35 -15.37 -2.01 -8.66
N ALA A 36 -14.63 -0.99 -8.20
CA ALA A 36 -15.23 0.24 -7.69
C ALA A 36 -15.80 1.15 -8.79
N ILE A 37 -15.27 1.07 -10.02
CA ILE A 37 -15.60 2.06 -11.08
C ILE A 37 -16.44 1.44 -12.20
N PHE A 38 -16.22 0.17 -12.54
CA PHE A 38 -16.73 -0.46 -13.77
C PHE A 38 -17.71 -1.60 -13.53
N THR A 39 -17.94 -2.04 -12.28
CA THR A 39 -18.91 -3.09 -11.97
C THR A 39 -20.11 -2.52 -11.21
N ASP A 40 -21.31 -3.03 -11.52
CA ASP A 40 -22.48 -2.73 -10.73
C ASP A 40 -22.51 -3.64 -9.48
N PRO A 41 -22.83 -3.12 -8.27
CA PRO A 41 -22.93 -3.93 -7.05
C PRO A 41 -23.82 -5.16 -7.15
N ASP A 42 -24.88 -5.09 -7.96
CA ASP A 42 -25.84 -6.18 -8.15
C ASP A 42 -25.42 -7.20 -9.23
N GLU A 43 -24.26 -7.00 -9.87
CA GLU A 43 -23.80 -7.88 -10.93
C GLU A 43 -22.90 -9.03 -10.39
N THR A 44 -23.05 -10.20 -10.99
CA THR A 44 -22.19 -11.37 -10.73
C THR A 44 -20.69 -11.05 -10.94
N LEU A 45 -20.37 -10.11 -11.84
CA LEU A 45 -18.98 -9.70 -12.08
C LEU A 45 -18.37 -9.02 -10.84
N HIS A 46 -19.14 -8.17 -10.12
CA HIS A 46 -18.72 -7.56 -8.87
C HIS A 46 -18.32 -8.61 -7.83
N GLU A 47 -19.15 -9.64 -7.67
CA GLU A 47 -18.87 -10.75 -6.74
C GLU A 47 -17.59 -11.51 -7.11
N TRP A 48 -17.43 -11.90 -8.39
CA TRP A 48 -16.24 -12.62 -8.83
C TRP A 48 -14.95 -11.83 -8.67
N VAL A 49 -14.98 -10.55 -8.97
CA VAL A 49 -13.82 -9.66 -8.73
C VAL A 49 -13.57 -9.54 -7.23
N GLY A 50 -14.62 -9.45 -6.41
CA GLY A 50 -14.52 -9.47 -4.95
C GLY A 50 -13.84 -10.75 -4.43
N TYR A 51 -14.20 -11.93 -4.95
CA TYR A 51 -13.53 -13.20 -4.60
C TYR A 51 -12.07 -13.24 -5.05
N ALA A 52 -11.74 -12.68 -6.21
CA ALA A 52 -10.36 -12.58 -6.66
C ALA A 52 -9.52 -11.68 -5.73
N ILE A 53 -10.08 -10.56 -5.27
CA ILE A 53 -9.46 -9.69 -4.27
C ILE A 53 -9.27 -10.44 -2.95
N ALA A 54 -10.27 -11.16 -2.46
CA ALA A 54 -10.18 -11.96 -1.24
C ALA A 54 -9.06 -13.01 -1.33
N ALA A 55 -8.96 -13.71 -2.47
CA ALA A 55 -7.89 -14.68 -2.72
C ALA A 55 -6.50 -14.02 -2.71
N LEU A 56 -6.35 -12.85 -3.34
CA LEU A 56 -5.09 -12.10 -3.31
C LEU A 56 -4.72 -11.68 -1.88
N ILE A 57 -5.67 -11.22 -1.08
CA ILE A 57 -5.44 -10.87 0.33
C ILE A 57 -5.01 -12.10 1.13
N ALA A 58 -5.67 -13.24 0.95
CA ALA A 58 -5.29 -14.50 1.60
C ALA A 58 -3.85 -14.89 1.25
N LEU A 59 -3.47 -14.84 -0.04
CA LEU A 59 -2.10 -15.08 -0.50
C LEU A 59 -1.11 -14.08 0.12
N ARG A 60 -1.48 -12.82 0.25
CA ARG A 60 -0.64 -11.80 0.88
C ARG A 60 -0.43 -12.06 2.37
N LEU A 61 -1.45 -12.50 3.08
CA LEU A 61 -1.34 -12.87 4.50
C LEU A 61 -0.34 -14.02 4.68
N VAL A 62 -0.48 -15.08 3.88
CA VAL A 62 0.46 -16.22 3.88
C VAL A 62 1.88 -15.74 3.55
N TRP A 63 2.06 -14.95 2.47
CA TRP A 63 3.37 -14.43 2.10
C TRP A 63 3.96 -13.48 3.14
N GLY A 64 3.11 -12.77 3.87
CA GLY A 64 3.51 -11.91 4.99
C GLY A 64 4.04 -12.69 6.21
N LEU A 65 3.76 -13.99 6.30
CA LEU A 65 4.28 -14.86 7.35
C LEU A 65 5.54 -15.60 6.92
N ILE A 66 5.56 -16.20 5.72
CA ILE A 66 6.61 -17.11 5.25
C ILE A 66 7.54 -16.52 4.19
N GLY A 67 7.21 -15.37 3.60
CA GLY A 67 7.98 -14.72 2.54
C GLY A 67 9.36 -14.19 2.97
N PRO A 68 10.09 -13.54 2.05
CA PRO A 68 11.37 -12.91 2.35
C PRO A 68 11.22 -11.80 3.39
N ARG A 69 12.33 -11.40 4.03
CA ARG A 69 12.30 -10.38 5.10
C ARG A 69 11.57 -9.11 4.71
N SER A 70 11.76 -8.61 3.49
CA SER A 70 11.09 -7.41 2.98
C SER A 70 9.57 -7.54 2.85
N ALA A 71 9.04 -8.77 2.78
CA ALA A 71 7.61 -9.07 2.66
C ALA A 71 6.93 -9.36 4.01
N ARG A 72 7.71 -9.79 5.04
CA ARG A 72 7.16 -10.23 6.33
C ARG A 72 6.62 -9.04 7.13
N PHE A 73 5.41 -9.18 7.65
CA PHE A 73 4.80 -8.17 8.51
C PHE A 73 5.63 -7.83 9.74
N ALA A 74 6.25 -8.84 10.36
CA ALA A 74 7.10 -8.66 11.53
C ALA A 74 8.34 -7.77 11.28
N SER A 75 8.81 -7.67 10.02
CA SER A 75 9.99 -6.87 9.68
C SER A 75 9.74 -5.35 9.58
N PHE A 76 8.48 -4.95 9.47
CA PHE A 76 8.10 -3.54 9.33
C PHE A 76 6.91 -3.14 10.24
N MET A 77 6.72 -3.88 11.34
CA MET A 77 5.69 -3.53 12.33
C MET A 77 5.96 -2.13 12.89
N PRO A 78 5.03 -1.17 12.71
CA PRO A 78 5.25 0.19 13.16
C PRO A 78 5.16 0.28 14.69
N SER A 79 6.13 0.95 15.31
CA SER A 79 6.08 1.29 16.74
C SER A 79 5.66 2.74 16.94
N SER A 80 5.11 3.06 18.12
CA SER A 80 4.75 4.44 18.46
C SER A 80 5.94 5.40 18.35
N ASN A 81 7.13 4.91 18.72
CA ASN A 81 8.36 5.70 18.66
C ASN A 81 8.82 5.95 17.23
N SER A 82 8.76 4.93 16.35
CA SER A 82 9.13 5.09 14.95
C SER A 82 8.17 6.01 14.19
N ILE A 83 6.87 5.95 14.50
CA ILE A 83 5.86 6.86 13.94
C ILE A 83 6.15 8.30 14.37
N ARG A 84 6.39 8.53 15.68
CA ARG A 84 6.71 9.87 16.20
C ARG A 84 8.00 10.42 15.59
N ALA A 85 9.04 9.59 15.45
CA ALA A 85 10.29 10.00 14.83
C ALA A 85 10.07 10.44 13.39
N GLN A 86 9.33 9.66 12.57
CA GLN A 86 9.02 10.02 11.20
C GLN A 86 8.21 11.32 11.11
N LEU A 87 7.20 11.51 11.97
CA LEU A 87 6.42 12.76 12.01
C LEU A 87 7.28 13.96 12.39
N THR A 88 8.21 13.80 13.33
CA THR A 88 9.16 14.86 13.73
C THR A 88 10.09 15.22 12.58
N ASP A 89 10.62 14.23 11.86
CA ASP A 89 11.49 14.48 10.71
C ASP A 89 10.74 15.12 9.55
N MET A 90 9.48 14.78 9.34
CA MET A 90 8.62 15.44 8.36
C MET A 90 8.35 16.91 8.74
N ALA A 91 8.03 17.18 10.01
CA ALA A 91 7.81 18.54 10.52
C ALA A 91 9.07 19.41 10.44
N ALA A 92 10.25 18.81 10.65
CA ALA A 92 11.55 19.47 10.53
C ALA A 92 12.08 19.57 9.09
N ALA A 93 11.30 19.14 8.09
CA ALA A 93 11.65 19.05 6.67
C ALA A 93 12.99 18.30 6.41
N ARG A 94 13.35 17.37 7.28
CA ARG A 94 14.56 16.54 7.11
C ARG A 94 14.38 15.57 5.95
N LYS A 95 15.37 15.46 5.09
CA LYS A 95 15.42 14.50 3.98
C LYS A 95 15.92 13.14 4.51
N SER A 96 15.02 12.36 5.06
CA SER A 96 15.27 10.96 5.43
C SER A 96 14.44 10.03 4.56
N ALA A 97 14.93 8.84 4.31
CA ALA A 97 14.21 7.79 3.61
C ALA A 97 14.45 6.44 4.27
N HIS A 98 13.43 5.60 4.30
CA HIS A 98 13.54 4.21 4.76
C HIS A 98 13.86 3.31 3.57
N LEU A 99 14.75 2.34 3.76
CA LEU A 99 15.02 1.35 2.69
C LEU A 99 13.76 0.55 2.36
N GLY A 100 13.11 0.00 3.38
CA GLY A 100 11.86 -0.76 3.25
C GLY A 100 10.61 0.14 3.32
N HIS A 101 9.63 -0.33 4.10
CA HIS A 101 8.42 0.42 4.41
C HIS A 101 8.71 1.46 5.49
N SER A 102 8.29 2.70 5.26
CA SER A 102 8.32 3.69 6.35
C SER A 102 7.25 3.37 7.39
N PRO A 103 7.39 3.82 8.65
CA PRO A 103 6.40 3.57 9.71
C PRO A 103 4.97 3.98 9.34
N LEU A 104 4.78 5.15 8.72
CA LEU A 104 3.47 5.60 8.22
C LEU A 104 2.98 4.77 7.02
N GLY A 105 3.92 4.35 6.14
CA GLY A 105 3.61 3.43 5.05
C GLY A 105 3.17 2.06 5.56
N ALA A 106 3.79 1.55 6.61
CA ALA A 106 3.40 0.31 7.27
C ALA A 106 1.98 0.41 7.87
N LEU A 107 1.65 1.51 8.55
CA LEU A 107 0.29 1.78 9.05
C LEU A 107 -0.74 1.75 7.92
N MET A 108 -0.44 2.39 6.79
CA MET A 108 -1.33 2.40 5.63
C MET A 108 -1.52 0.99 5.06
N ILE A 109 -0.48 0.16 5.01
CA ILE A 109 -0.58 -1.25 4.58
C ILE A 109 -1.51 -2.03 5.49
N PHE A 110 -1.35 -1.93 6.82
CA PHE A 110 -2.23 -2.62 7.77
C PHE A 110 -3.67 -2.12 7.69
N ASN A 111 -3.88 -0.80 7.56
CA ASN A 111 -5.20 -0.21 7.35
C ASN A 111 -5.88 -0.79 6.11
N LEU A 112 -5.21 -0.74 4.94
CA LEU A 112 -5.79 -1.25 3.69
C LEU A 112 -6.06 -2.75 3.73
N ILE A 113 -5.14 -3.56 4.26
CA ILE A 113 -5.36 -5.02 4.39
C ILE A 113 -6.54 -5.31 5.31
N ALA A 114 -6.62 -4.68 6.48
CA ALA A 114 -7.73 -4.89 7.42
C ALA A 114 -9.07 -4.47 6.81
N THR A 115 -9.11 -3.33 6.12
CA THR A 115 -10.32 -2.84 5.44
C THR A 115 -10.75 -3.80 4.34
N LEU A 116 -9.82 -4.26 3.50
CA LEU A 116 -10.13 -5.21 2.41
C LEU A 116 -10.58 -6.58 2.94
N ILE A 117 -10.05 -7.04 4.08
CA ILE A 117 -10.57 -8.24 4.76
C ILE A 117 -12.03 -8.00 5.19
N GLY A 118 -12.34 -6.85 5.78
CA GLY A 118 -13.70 -6.48 6.17
C GLY A 118 -14.65 -6.43 4.96
N ILE A 119 -14.24 -5.77 3.86
CA ILE A 119 -15.01 -5.73 2.61
C ILE A 119 -15.26 -7.13 2.07
N SER A 120 -14.22 -7.98 2.00
CA SER A 120 -14.36 -9.35 1.52
C SER A 120 -15.26 -10.20 2.40
N ALA A 121 -15.17 -10.02 3.73
CA ALA A 121 -16.01 -10.75 4.67
C ALA A 121 -17.48 -10.33 4.57
N THR A 122 -17.77 -9.03 4.57
CA THR A 122 -19.15 -8.53 4.44
C THR A 122 -19.73 -8.84 3.08
N GLY A 123 -18.95 -8.70 1.99
CA GLY A 123 -19.37 -9.09 0.65
C GLY A 123 -19.71 -10.57 0.56
N TYR A 124 -18.88 -11.45 1.12
CA TYR A 124 -19.18 -12.88 1.19
C TYR A 124 -20.45 -13.18 2.03
N MET A 125 -20.62 -12.50 3.17
CA MET A 125 -21.83 -12.67 3.99
C MET A 125 -23.09 -12.36 3.19
N MET A 126 -23.11 -11.32 2.38
CA MET A 126 -24.28 -10.94 1.56
C MET A 126 -24.66 -11.99 0.52
N THR A 127 -23.75 -12.85 0.09
CA THR A 127 -24.06 -13.98 -0.82
C THR A 127 -24.60 -15.22 -0.11
N THR A 128 -24.62 -15.24 1.21
CA THR A 128 -25.08 -16.41 1.99
C THR A 128 -26.55 -16.28 2.39
N ASN A 129 -27.28 -17.41 2.43
CA ASN A 129 -28.69 -17.45 2.84
C ASN A 129 -28.93 -16.87 4.27
N ALA A 130 -27.92 -16.95 5.14
CA ALA A 130 -28.04 -16.49 6.53
C ALA A 130 -28.04 -14.97 6.65
N PHE A 131 -27.42 -14.26 5.72
CA PHE A 131 -27.25 -12.80 5.76
C PHE A 131 -27.84 -12.09 4.55
N TRP A 132 -28.50 -12.80 3.65
CA TRP A 132 -29.16 -12.23 2.49
C TRP A 132 -30.22 -11.21 2.91
N GLY A 133 -30.09 -9.97 2.39
CA GLY A 133 -31.01 -8.87 2.71
C GLY A 133 -30.88 -8.30 4.13
N ILE A 134 -29.84 -8.67 4.88
CA ILE A 134 -29.59 -8.14 6.22
C ILE A 134 -28.91 -6.77 6.11
N LYS A 135 -29.68 -5.73 6.34
CA LYS A 135 -29.31 -4.32 6.11
C LYS A 135 -28.02 -3.86 6.77
N TRP A 136 -27.73 -4.28 8.02
CA TRP A 136 -26.50 -3.86 8.69
C TRP A 136 -25.22 -4.42 7.99
N VAL A 137 -25.30 -5.57 7.31
CA VAL A 137 -24.15 -6.13 6.56
C VAL A 137 -23.87 -5.29 5.33
N GLU A 138 -24.93 -4.92 4.62
CA GLU A 138 -24.86 -4.03 3.45
C GLU A 138 -24.28 -2.66 3.83
N GLU A 139 -24.85 -2.00 4.85
CA GLU A 139 -24.36 -0.72 5.36
C GLU A 139 -22.87 -0.79 5.79
N MET A 140 -22.47 -1.88 6.46
CA MET A 140 -21.08 -2.09 6.87
C MET A 140 -20.16 -2.25 5.65
N HIS A 141 -20.60 -2.99 4.63
CA HIS A 141 -19.86 -3.14 3.38
C HIS A 141 -19.62 -1.78 2.70
N GLU A 142 -20.67 -0.98 2.54
CA GLU A 142 -20.60 0.36 1.95
C GLU A 142 -19.67 1.30 2.73
N VAL A 143 -19.75 1.30 4.05
CA VAL A 143 -18.87 2.10 4.91
C VAL A 143 -17.41 1.69 4.74
N LEU A 144 -17.13 0.38 4.68
CA LEU A 144 -15.77 -0.12 4.49
C LEU A 144 -15.25 0.19 3.08
N VAL A 145 -16.09 0.11 2.05
CA VAL A 145 -15.72 0.50 0.68
C VAL A 145 -15.37 1.98 0.63
N THR A 146 -16.24 2.84 1.16
CA THR A 146 -15.97 4.29 1.24
C THR A 146 -14.66 4.58 2.00
N TRP A 147 -14.41 3.89 3.11
CA TRP A 147 -13.17 4.03 3.86
C TRP A 147 -11.94 3.56 3.05
N ALA A 148 -12.07 2.47 2.28
CA ALA A 148 -11.01 2.00 1.39
C ALA A 148 -10.69 3.03 0.31
N GLU A 149 -11.70 3.62 -0.34
CA GLU A 149 -11.52 4.64 -1.37
C GLU A 149 -10.79 5.87 -0.83
N ILE A 150 -11.22 6.39 0.32
CA ILE A 150 -10.54 7.50 1.00
C ILE A 150 -9.08 7.11 1.32
N SER A 151 -8.87 5.90 1.84
CA SER A 151 -7.53 5.39 2.18
C SER A 151 -6.64 5.24 0.94
N VAL A 152 -7.18 4.80 -0.19
CA VAL A 152 -6.44 4.70 -1.47
C VAL A 152 -6.04 6.08 -1.98
N VAL A 153 -6.94 7.06 -1.94
CA VAL A 153 -6.63 8.45 -2.33
C VAL A 153 -5.53 9.01 -1.42
N ALA A 154 -5.65 8.82 -0.11
CA ALA A 154 -4.63 9.25 0.86
C ALA A 154 -3.28 8.52 0.63
N HIS A 155 -3.30 7.23 0.30
CA HIS A 155 -2.11 6.45 -0.05
C HIS A 155 -1.41 7.03 -1.29
N ILE A 156 -2.14 7.26 -2.35
CA ILE A 156 -1.59 7.84 -3.59
C ILE A 156 -0.98 9.23 -3.31
N ALA A 157 -1.70 10.10 -2.60
CA ALA A 157 -1.21 11.41 -2.22
C ALA A 157 0.08 11.33 -1.38
N ALA A 158 0.13 10.43 -0.38
CA ALA A 158 1.30 10.20 0.45
C ALA A 158 2.50 9.68 -0.36
N VAL A 159 2.29 8.76 -1.32
CA VAL A 159 3.34 8.25 -2.20
C VAL A 159 3.93 9.37 -3.07
N PHE A 160 3.10 10.22 -3.67
CA PHE A 160 3.58 11.36 -4.45
C PHE A 160 4.29 12.41 -3.60
N TRP A 161 3.74 12.72 -2.42
CA TRP A 161 4.37 13.62 -1.46
C TRP A 161 5.76 13.12 -1.05
N GLU A 162 5.84 11.86 -0.60
CA GLU A 162 7.09 11.27 -0.15
C GLU A 162 8.11 11.14 -1.30
N SER A 163 7.66 10.83 -2.51
CA SER A 163 8.53 10.79 -3.69
C SER A 163 9.17 12.16 -3.97
N ARG A 164 8.40 13.24 -3.81
CA ARG A 164 8.93 14.61 -3.99
C ARG A 164 9.85 15.01 -2.85
N ARG A 165 9.48 14.69 -1.61
CA ARG A 165 10.25 15.03 -0.42
C ARG A 165 11.61 14.34 -0.38
N SER A 166 11.64 13.03 -0.65
CA SER A 166 12.86 12.21 -0.61
C SER A 166 13.68 12.26 -1.89
N GLY A 167 13.12 12.73 -3.00
CA GLY A 167 13.75 12.62 -4.33
C GLY A 167 13.80 11.20 -4.91
N ILE A 168 13.09 10.25 -4.27
CA ILE A 168 13.01 8.84 -4.66
C ILE A 168 11.70 8.60 -5.40
N ASN A 169 11.75 8.07 -6.63
CA ASN A 169 10.54 7.72 -7.38
C ASN A 169 9.95 6.41 -6.83
N LEU A 170 9.04 6.51 -5.85
CA LEU A 170 8.41 5.37 -5.20
C LEU A 170 7.50 4.56 -6.14
N PRO A 171 6.65 5.18 -7.01
CA PRO A 171 5.88 4.41 -8.00
C PRO A 171 6.78 3.58 -8.91
N ARG A 172 7.88 4.15 -9.42
CA ARG A 172 8.85 3.41 -10.25
C ARG A 172 9.52 2.29 -9.46
N ALA A 173 9.87 2.52 -8.20
CA ALA A 173 10.45 1.49 -7.34
C ALA A 173 9.49 0.30 -7.19
N MET A 174 8.17 0.55 -7.08
CA MET A 174 7.17 -0.51 -7.00
C MET A 174 6.97 -1.26 -8.34
N LEU A 175 7.26 -0.63 -9.48
CA LEU A 175 7.25 -1.29 -10.79
C LEU A 175 8.51 -2.14 -11.02
N THR A 176 9.68 -1.57 -10.73
CA THR A 176 10.98 -2.20 -11.08
C THR A 176 11.53 -3.12 -9.99
N GLY A 177 11.07 -2.96 -8.75
CA GLY A 177 11.62 -3.62 -7.56
C GLY A 177 12.88 -2.93 -7.00
N VAL A 178 13.39 -1.88 -7.67
CA VAL A 178 14.62 -1.19 -7.32
C VAL A 178 14.33 0.23 -6.84
N LYS A 179 14.78 0.55 -5.65
CA LYS A 179 14.72 1.88 -5.07
C LYS A 179 16.05 2.58 -5.30
N ARG A 180 16.02 3.69 -6.05
CA ARG A 180 17.18 4.54 -6.31
C ARG A 180 17.22 5.66 -5.28
N VAL A 181 18.25 5.65 -4.45
CA VAL A 181 18.38 6.60 -3.34
C VAL A 181 19.52 7.57 -3.65
N PRO A 182 19.28 8.89 -3.60
CA PRO A 182 20.36 9.88 -3.70
C PRO A 182 21.28 9.76 -2.49
N ASP A 183 22.61 9.82 -2.69
CA ASP A 183 23.61 9.74 -1.60
C ASP A 183 23.50 10.89 -0.59
N THR A 184 22.74 11.95 -0.94
CA THR A 184 22.46 13.09 -0.05
C THR A 184 21.31 12.84 0.93
N VAL A 185 20.61 11.69 0.83
CA VAL A 185 19.47 11.35 1.68
C VAL A 185 19.91 10.39 2.77
N ARG A 186 19.59 10.72 4.02
CA ARG A 186 19.84 9.82 5.15
C ARG A 186 18.93 8.58 5.04
N LEU A 187 19.54 7.40 5.09
CA LEU A 187 18.81 6.13 5.17
C LEU A 187 18.59 5.79 6.64
N ASP A 188 17.31 5.67 6.99
CA ASP A 188 16.90 5.12 8.27
C ASP A 188 16.64 3.62 8.10
N PRO A 189 17.07 2.79 9.09
CA PRO A 189 16.96 1.33 9.05
C PRO A 189 15.51 0.82 9.03
#